data_c3a3837dfdb2920b7bc16550b172742f
#
_entry.id   c3a3837dfdb2920b7bc16550b172742f
#
_cell.length_a   1.000
_cell.length_b   1.000
_cell.length_c   1.000
_cell.angle_alpha   90.00
_cell.angle_beta   90.00
_cell.angle_gamma   90.00
#
_symmetry.space_group_name_H-M   'P 1'
#
loop_
_entity.id
_entity.type
_entity.pdbx_description
1 polymer ?
#
loop_
_entity_poly.entity_id
_entity_poly.type
_entity_poly.pdbx_seq_one_letter_code
_entity_poly.pdbx_strand_id
1 'polypeptide(L)'
;FPDYDFYRAYTSGMIIRKLKRTKNLMIDSPEEVMEKLAAEGYEEVLCQPTHIINGSEYEKMIRMLEPYQAKIPTIHVGRPLLTEEDDYKKTCQIMMGELHAPLKENEAFVLMGHGSEHHSNSAYCQFENMLRDLGYENTYVGTVEGFPGLDYVIRRLKLREIKKVYLMPLMVVAGDHARNDLAGSDEDSWDSVLKAEGFETEILLKGMGEIDAVAELFVEHLRAAQKEN
;
A
#
# COMPACT_ATOMS: atom_id res chain seq x y z
N PHE A 1 -15.11 -8.10 13.72
CA PHE A 1 -15.73 -9.36 13.27
C PHE A 1 -15.46 -10.49 14.27
N PRO A 2 -15.93 -10.42 15.53
CA PRO A 2 -15.59 -11.40 16.58
C PRO A 2 -16.24 -12.79 16.38
N ASP A 3 -17.27 -12.86 15.54
CA ASP A 3 -18.00 -14.09 15.27
C ASP A 3 -17.51 -14.83 14.03
N TYR A 4 -16.43 -14.36 13.41
CA TYR A 4 -15.84 -14.93 12.20
C TYR A 4 -14.50 -15.61 12.48
N ASP A 5 -14.25 -16.73 11.83
CA ASP A 5 -12.93 -17.36 11.80
C ASP A 5 -11.99 -16.57 10.90
N PHE A 6 -10.75 -16.38 11.36
CA PHE A 6 -9.76 -15.59 10.63
C PHE A 6 -8.81 -16.48 9.82
N TYR A 7 -8.75 -16.21 8.53
CA TYR A 7 -7.80 -16.83 7.60
C TYR A 7 -6.92 -15.76 6.94
N ARG A 8 -5.71 -16.13 6.60
CA ARG A 8 -4.76 -15.26 5.91
C ARG A 8 -4.23 -15.93 4.65
N ALA A 9 -4.29 -15.22 3.54
CA ALA A 9 -3.76 -15.66 2.25
C ALA A 9 -2.81 -14.62 1.65
N TYR A 10 -1.89 -15.07 0.80
CA TYR A 10 -1.00 -14.19 0.03
C TYR A 10 -1.22 -14.41 -1.46
N THR A 11 -1.35 -13.31 -2.22
CA THR A 11 -1.53 -13.36 -3.69
C THR A 11 -0.22 -13.63 -4.43
N SER A 12 0.92 -13.24 -3.83
CA SER A 12 2.24 -13.41 -4.44
C SER A 12 2.83 -14.78 -4.17
N GLY A 13 2.78 -15.67 -5.16
CA GLY A 13 3.43 -16.99 -5.09
C GLY A 13 4.96 -16.92 -4.87
N MET A 14 5.60 -15.81 -5.29
CA MET A 14 7.02 -15.59 -5.02
C MET A 14 7.26 -15.39 -3.52
N ILE A 15 6.47 -14.57 -2.87
CA ILE A 15 6.55 -14.31 -1.42
C ILE A 15 6.22 -15.56 -0.63
N ILE A 16 5.19 -16.32 -1.02
CA ILE A 16 4.84 -17.60 -0.38
C ILE A 16 6.07 -18.55 -0.40
N ARG A 17 6.69 -18.73 -1.56
CA ARG A 17 7.91 -19.58 -1.71
C ARG A 17 9.09 -19.05 -0.89
N LYS A 18 9.30 -17.72 -0.87
CA LYS A 18 10.35 -17.07 -0.09
C LYS A 18 10.16 -17.35 1.41
N LEU A 19 8.96 -17.13 1.94
CA LEU A 19 8.64 -17.34 3.36
C LEU A 19 8.77 -18.80 3.77
N LYS A 20 8.32 -19.73 2.92
CA LYS A 20 8.53 -21.16 3.13
C LYS A 20 10.01 -21.51 3.23
N ARG A 21 10.84 -20.99 2.30
CA ARG A 21 12.28 -21.31 2.24
C ARG A 21 13.08 -20.68 3.38
N THR A 22 12.78 -19.39 3.72
CA THR A 22 13.64 -18.61 4.63
C THR A 22 13.17 -18.64 6.09
N LYS A 23 11.88 -18.84 6.31
CA LYS A 23 11.25 -18.78 7.65
C LYS A 23 10.50 -20.06 8.02
N ASN A 24 10.51 -21.08 7.14
CA ASN A 24 9.68 -22.29 7.27
C ASN A 24 8.20 -21.98 7.57
N LEU A 25 7.70 -20.87 7.03
CA LEU A 25 6.34 -20.41 7.21
C LEU A 25 5.49 -20.85 6.04
N MET A 26 4.45 -21.66 6.33
CA MET A 26 3.47 -22.09 5.35
C MET A 26 2.34 -21.06 5.32
N ILE A 27 2.10 -20.47 4.15
CA ILE A 27 1.02 -19.52 3.93
C ILE A 27 0.30 -19.93 2.67
N ASP A 28 -1.01 -19.99 2.76
CA ASP A 28 -1.88 -20.38 1.66
C ASP A 28 -2.05 -19.23 0.64
N SER A 29 -2.33 -19.58 -0.60
CA SER A 29 -2.88 -18.67 -1.61
C SER A 29 -4.39 -18.43 -1.35
N PRO A 30 -4.99 -17.40 -1.97
CA PRO A 30 -6.45 -17.21 -1.88
C PRO A 30 -7.23 -18.44 -2.34
N GLU A 31 -6.81 -19.10 -3.41
CA GLU A 31 -7.45 -20.34 -3.89
C GLU A 31 -7.39 -21.46 -2.86
N GLU A 32 -6.24 -21.69 -2.24
CA GLU A 32 -6.06 -22.72 -1.21
C GLU A 32 -6.92 -22.47 0.01
N VAL A 33 -7.08 -21.22 0.43
CA VAL A 33 -7.99 -20.85 1.53
C VAL A 33 -9.44 -21.06 1.11
N MET A 34 -9.85 -20.58 -0.07
CA MET A 34 -11.22 -20.74 -0.55
C MET A 34 -11.62 -22.21 -0.73
N GLU A 35 -10.70 -23.07 -1.18
CA GLU A 35 -10.96 -24.51 -1.29
C GLU A 35 -11.21 -25.14 0.09
N LYS A 36 -10.45 -24.76 1.11
CA LYS A 36 -10.65 -25.19 2.49
C LYS A 36 -12.01 -24.75 3.01
N LEU A 37 -12.35 -23.46 2.86
CA LEU A 37 -13.62 -22.91 3.33
C LEU A 37 -14.82 -23.58 2.65
N ALA A 38 -14.75 -23.82 1.35
CA ALA A 38 -15.78 -24.53 0.61
C ALA A 38 -15.93 -25.99 1.09
N ALA A 39 -14.82 -26.69 1.34
CA ALA A 39 -14.83 -28.08 1.83
C ALA A 39 -15.35 -28.20 3.27
N GLU A 40 -15.13 -27.18 4.09
CA GLU A 40 -15.61 -27.10 5.48
C GLU A 40 -17.06 -26.61 5.57
N GLY A 41 -17.66 -26.19 4.45
CA GLY A 41 -19.09 -25.84 4.37
C GLY A 41 -19.41 -24.42 4.86
N TYR A 42 -18.45 -23.49 4.78
CA TYR A 42 -18.73 -22.08 5.06
C TYR A 42 -19.75 -21.51 4.07
N GLU A 43 -20.75 -20.80 4.58
CA GLU A 43 -21.82 -20.21 3.79
C GLU A 43 -21.56 -18.72 3.47
N GLU A 44 -20.73 -18.05 4.25
CA GLU A 44 -20.34 -16.64 4.07
C GLU A 44 -18.84 -16.47 4.23
N VAL A 45 -18.22 -15.74 3.31
CA VAL A 45 -16.81 -15.35 3.35
C VAL A 45 -16.68 -13.84 3.18
N LEU A 46 -15.99 -13.21 4.11
CA LEU A 46 -15.59 -11.81 4.03
C LEU A 46 -14.12 -11.73 3.64
N CYS A 47 -13.82 -11.30 2.43
CA CYS A 47 -12.46 -11.17 1.91
C CYS A 47 -12.02 -9.71 1.84
N GLN A 48 -11.04 -9.28 2.65
CA GLN A 48 -10.46 -7.95 2.57
C GLN A 48 -9.06 -8.00 1.98
N PRO A 49 -8.87 -7.50 0.75
CA PRO A 49 -7.54 -7.31 0.20
C PRO A 49 -6.83 -6.14 0.88
N THR A 50 -5.56 -6.33 1.24
CA THR A 50 -4.72 -5.24 1.77
C THR A 50 -3.92 -4.55 0.66
N HIS A 51 -4.44 -4.54 -0.57
CA HIS A 51 -3.85 -3.80 -1.69
C HIS A 51 -4.10 -2.29 -1.53
N ILE A 52 -3.13 -1.48 -1.97
CA ILE A 52 -3.27 -0.01 -1.92
C ILE A 52 -4.09 0.49 -3.11
N ILE A 53 -3.85 -0.05 -4.30
CA ILE A 53 -4.49 0.36 -5.55
C ILE A 53 -5.25 -0.80 -6.20
N ASN A 54 -6.20 -0.49 -7.09
CA ASN A 54 -6.94 -1.46 -7.90
C ASN A 54 -6.06 -1.98 -9.05
N GLY A 55 -4.91 -2.56 -8.71
CA GLY A 55 -3.90 -3.01 -9.65
C GLY A 55 -4.04 -4.46 -10.08
N SER A 56 -3.08 -4.92 -10.90
CA SER A 56 -3.04 -6.28 -11.45
C SER A 56 -3.11 -7.38 -10.38
N GLU A 57 -2.49 -7.18 -9.21
CA GLU A 57 -2.54 -8.17 -8.11
C GLU A 57 -3.93 -8.23 -7.47
N TYR A 58 -4.64 -7.10 -7.35
CA TYR A 58 -6.04 -7.09 -6.91
C TYR A 58 -6.94 -7.80 -7.92
N GLU A 59 -6.84 -7.47 -9.20
CA GLU A 59 -7.61 -8.13 -10.25
C GLU A 59 -7.33 -9.63 -10.32
N LYS A 60 -6.07 -10.02 -10.14
CA LYS A 60 -5.69 -11.42 -10.06
C LYS A 60 -6.38 -12.11 -8.87
N MET A 61 -6.40 -11.49 -7.70
CA MET A 61 -7.11 -12.02 -6.53
C MET A 61 -8.61 -12.20 -6.84
N ILE A 62 -9.26 -11.20 -7.45
CA ILE A 62 -10.68 -11.32 -7.84
C ILE A 62 -10.90 -12.55 -8.72
N ARG A 63 -10.07 -12.73 -9.76
CA ARG A 63 -10.15 -13.93 -10.64
C ARG A 63 -9.94 -15.25 -9.90
N MET A 64 -9.11 -15.26 -8.83
CA MET A 64 -8.91 -16.43 -7.98
C MET A 64 -10.15 -16.79 -7.17
N LEU A 65 -11.00 -15.80 -6.82
CA LEU A 65 -12.22 -16.00 -6.05
C LEU A 65 -13.43 -16.42 -6.91
N GLU A 66 -13.47 -16.03 -8.19
CA GLU A 66 -14.61 -16.28 -9.10
C GLU A 66 -15.10 -17.73 -9.12
N PRO A 67 -14.25 -18.78 -9.19
CA PRO A 67 -14.72 -20.17 -9.22
C PRO A 67 -15.46 -20.61 -7.96
N TYR A 68 -15.27 -19.90 -6.85
CA TYR A 68 -15.86 -20.25 -5.56
C TYR A 68 -17.25 -19.66 -5.33
N GLN A 69 -17.68 -18.70 -6.16
CA GLN A 69 -19.05 -18.16 -6.14
C GLN A 69 -20.13 -19.22 -6.36
N ALA A 70 -19.77 -20.33 -7.03
CA ALA A 70 -20.66 -21.47 -7.20
C ALA A 70 -20.62 -22.46 -6.02
N LYS A 71 -19.63 -22.38 -5.14
CA LYS A 71 -19.40 -23.31 -4.02
C LYS A 71 -19.77 -22.70 -2.66
N ILE A 72 -19.61 -21.40 -2.51
CA ILE A 72 -19.88 -20.65 -1.28
C ILE A 72 -21.02 -19.68 -1.57
N PRO A 73 -22.14 -19.75 -0.83
CA PRO A 73 -23.34 -18.97 -1.10
C PRO A 73 -23.13 -17.46 -1.15
N THR A 74 -22.27 -16.94 -0.27
CA THR A 74 -22.01 -15.50 -0.19
C THR A 74 -20.51 -15.21 -0.03
N ILE A 75 -19.96 -14.42 -0.95
CA ILE A 75 -18.59 -13.95 -0.88
C ILE A 75 -18.61 -12.42 -1.03
N HIS A 76 -18.27 -11.73 0.05
CA HIS A 76 -18.10 -10.27 0.05
C HIS A 76 -16.63 -9.94 -0.12
N VAL A 77 -16.31 -9.02 -1.01
CA VAL A 77 -14.94 -8.59 -1.25
C VAL A 77 -14.82 -7.09 -1.03
N GLY A 78 -14.06 -6.71 -0.02
CA GLY A 78 -13.74 -5.31 0.24
C GLY A 78 -12.84 -4.72 -0.86
N ARG A 79 -12.90 -3.41 -1.01
CA ARG A 79 -12.09 -2.68 -2.00
C ARG A 79 -10.66 -2.41 -1.49
N PRO A 80 -9.68 -2.17 -2.38
CA PRO A 80 -8.35 -1.65 -2.04
C PRO A 80 -8.42 -0.30 -1.33
N LEU A 81 -7.30 0.09 -0.71
CA LEU A 81 -7.23 1.30 0.14
C LEU A 81 -7.59 2.58 -0.63
N LEU A 82 -7.08 2.74 -1.85
CA LEU A 82 -7.30 3.92 -2.69
C LEU A 82 -8.26 3.59 -3.82
N THR A 83 -9.55 3.68 -3.56
CA THR A 83 -10.61 3.38 -4.54
C THR A 83 -11.51 4.60 -4.75
N GLU A 84 -12.10 5.13 -3.70
CA GLU A 84 -13.04 6.26 -3.75
C GLU A 84 -12.35 7.56 -3.30
N GLU A 85 -12.91 8.71 -3.65
CA GLU A 85 -12.35 10.02 -3.29
C GLU A 85 -12.13 10.18 -1.78
N ASP A 86 -13.09 9.71 -0.97
CA ASP A 86 -13.02 9.78 0.49
C ASP A 86 -11.88 8.90 1.05
N ASP A 87 -11.58 7.78 0.40
CA ASP A 87 -10.46 6.90 0.75
C ASP A 87 -9.12 7.64 0.58
N TYR A 88 -8.95 8.35 -0.54
CA TYR A 88 -7.76 9.18 -0.78
C TYR A 88 -7.63 10.27 0.27
N LYS A 89 -8.71 10.98 0.57
CA LYS A 89 -8.72 12.08 1.53
C LYS A 89 -8.35 11.60 2.94
N LYS A 90 -9.00 10.55 3.42
CA LYS A 90 -8.71 9.94 4.73
C LYS A 90 -7.27 9.45 4.80
N THR A 91 -6.81 8.72 3.77
CA THR A 91 -5.44 8.18 3.74
C THR A 91 -4.40 9.30 3.71
N CYS A 92 -4.61 10.38 2.95
CA CYS A 92 -3.74 11.56 2.98
C CYS A 92 -3.61 12.14 4.38
N GLN A 93 -4.72 12.35 5.07
CA GLN A 93 -4.72 12.89 6.44
C GLN A 93 -4.00 11.98 7.43
N ILE A 94 -4.20 10.67 7.34
CA ILE A 94 -3.51 9.68 8.16
C ILE A 94 -2.01 9.73 7.91
N MET A 95 -1.57 9.73 6.64
CA MET A 95 -0.14 9.75 6.29
C MET A 95 0.55 11.02 6.77
N MET A 96 -0.13 12.17 6.69
CA MET A 96 0.42 13.43 7.22
C MET A 96 0.50 13.44 8.74
N GLY A 97 -0.33 12.66 9.42
CA GLY A 97 -0.27 12.45 10.88
C GLY A 97 0.98 11.71 11.37
N GLU A 98 1.70 11.01 10.48
CA GLU A 98 2.96 10.32 10.82
C GLU A 98 4.15 11.28 10.95
N LEU A 99 4.04 12.51 10.49
CA LEU A 99 5.03 13.54 10.75
C LEU A 99 4.89 14.07 12.19
N HIS A 100 5.98 14.10 12.93
CA HIS A 100 6.01 14.56 14.32
C HIS A 100 5.76 16.07 14.49
N ALA A 101 5.94 16.84 13.40
CA ALA A 101 5.72 18.27 13.36
C ALA A 101 5.35 18.71 11.93
N PRO A 102 4.68 19.87 11.76
CA PRO A 102 4.49 20.46 10.45
C PRO A 102 5.81 20.70 9.72
N LEU A 103 5.83 20.45 8.41
CA LEU A 103 6.99 20.72 7.57
C LEU A 103 7.32 22.21 7.56
N LYS A 104 8.61 22.54 7.63
CA LYS A 104 9.09 23.89 7.37
C LYS A 104 9.10 24.17 5.86
N GLU A 105 9.26 25.42 5.48
CA GLU A 105 9.22 25.85 4.07
C GLU A 105 10.25 25.10 3.19
N ASN A 106 11.42 24.79 3.75
CA ASN A 106 12.50 24.08 3.06
C ASN A 106 12.56 22.58 3.36
N GLU A 107 11.48 22.01 3.94
CA GLU A 107 11.33 20.59 4.23
C GLU A 107 10.25 19.98 3.34
N ALA A 108 10.41 18.72 2.99
CA ALA A 108 9.43 17.97 2.22
C ALA A 108 9.17 16.58 2.81
N PHE A 109 7.98 16.05 2.57
CA PHE A 109 7.64 14.66 2.83
C PHE A 109 7.52 13.93 1.50
N VAL A 110 8.29 12.86 1.34
CA VAL A 110 8.30 12.04 0.13
C VAL A 110 7.81 10.64 0.48
N LEU A 111 6.73 10.26 -0.16
CA LEU A 111 6.09 8.96 -0.03
C LEU A 111 6.50 8.06 -1.20
N MET A 112 7.08 6.90 -0.89
CA MET A 112 7.51 5.91 -1.88
C MET A 112 6.49 4.80 -2.04
N GLY A 113 5.74 4.81 -3.14
CA GLY A 113 4.88 3.71 -3.55
C GLY A 113 5.66 2.61 -4.30
N HIS A 114 5.08 1.42 -4.38
CA HIS A 114 5.65 0.34 -5.20
C HIS A 114 5.65 0.72 -6.67
N GLY A 115 4.55 1.27 -7.14
CA GLY A 115 4.32 1.52 -8.56
C GLY A 115 3.83 0.27 -9.30
N SER A 116 3.47 0.45 -10.55
CA SER A 116 2.97 -0.61 -11.41
C SER A 116 2.97 -0.17 -12.87
N GLU A 117 3.13 -1.11 -13.81
CA GLU A 117 2.85 -0.89 -15.24
C GLU A 117 1.33 -0.85 -15.54
N HIS A 118 0.49 -1.24 -14.58
CA HIS A 118 -0.95 -1.22 -14.72
C HIS A 118 -1.50 0.21 -14.73
N HIS A 119 -2.58 0.48 -15.46
CA HIS A 119 -3.18 1.82 -15.56
C HIS A 119 -3.58 2.43 -14.20
N SER A 120 -3.90 1.60 -13.20
CA SER A 120 -4.17 2.05 -11.83
C SER A 120 -2.98 2.70 -11.14
N ASN A 121 -1.79 2.68 -11.73
CA ASN A 121 -0.63 3.44 -11.26
C ASN A 121 -0.92 4.95 -11.16
N SER A 122 -1.88 5.45 -11.95
CA SER A 122 -2.40 6.82 -11.84
C SER A 122 -2.91 7.20 -10.45
N ALA A 123 -3.27 6.23 -9.62
CA ALA A 123 -3.68 6.44 -8.23
C ALA A 123 -2.61 7.18 -7.40
N TYR A 124 -1.33 6.95 -7.68
CA TYR A 124 -0.24 7.67 -6.99
C TYR A 124 -0.22 9.16 -7.35
N CYS A 125 -0.49 9.51 -8.60
CA CYS A 125 -0.63 10.91 -9.02
C CYS A 125 -1.89 11.54 -8.42
N GLN A 126 -3.00 10.82 -8.37
CA GLN A 126 -4.23 11.27 -7.73
C GLN A 126 -4.02 11.52 -6.24
N PHE A 127 -3.30 10.62 -5.56
CA PHE A 127 -2.97 10.75 -4.14
C PHE A 127 -2.16 12.03 -3.87
N GLU A 128 -1.14 12.30 -4.68
CA GLU A 128 -0.37 13.54 -4.55
C GLU A 128 -1.21 14.79 -4.83
N ASN A 129 -2.11 14.75 -5.81
CA ASN A 129 -3.01 15.88 -6.05
C ASN A 129 -3.99 16.10 -4.90
N MET A 130 -4.49 15.04 -4.27
CA MET A 130 -5.31 15.13 -3.07
C MET A 130 -4.55 15.76 -1.89
N LEU A 131 -3.28 15.39 -1.69
CA LEU A 131 -2.42 16.02 -0.67
C LEU A 131 -2.32 17.53 -0.89
N ARG A 132 -2.15 18.00 -2.14
CA ARG A 132 -2.11 19.43 -2.46
C ARG A 132 -3.44 20.12 -2.23
N ASP A 133 -4.55 19.51 -2.63
CA ASP A 133 -5.90 20.03 -2.39
C ASP A 133 -6.18 20.22 -0.88
N LEU A 134 -5.63 19.34 -0.05
CA LEU A 134 -5.69 19.43 1.40
C LEU A 134 -4.67 20.42 2.01
N GLY A 135 -3.88 21.13 1.19
CA GLY A 135 -2.91 22.14 1.63
C GLY A 135 -1.52 21.60 1.99
N TYR A 136 -1.21 20.33 1.70
CA TYR A 136 0.11 19.72 1.95
C TYR A 136 1.05 19.91 0.75
N GLU A 137 1.39 21.15 0.43
CA GLU A 137 2.12 21.57 -0.78
C GLU A 137 3.51 20.92 -0.95
N ASN A 138 4.24 20.69 0.16
CA ASN A 138 5.58 20.10 0.15
C ASN A 138 5.56 18.58 0.36
N THR A 139 4.48 17.91 -0.07
CA THR A 139 4.40 16.45 -0.05
C THR A 139 4.42 15.91 -1.48
N TYR A 140 5.25 14.91 -1.71
CA TYR A 140 5.49 14.32 -3.02
C TYR A 140 5.29 12.81 -2.96
N VAL A 141 4.81 12.25 -4.05
CA VAL A 141 4.70 10.80 -4.22
C VAL A 141 5.57 10.37 -5.39
N GLY A 142 6.38 9.36 -5.17
CA GLY A 142 7.11 8.68 -6.22
C GLY A 142 6.94 7.17 -6.12
N THR A 143 7.33 6.46 -7.15
CA THR A 143 7.19 5.00 -7.23
C THR A 143 8.52 4.35 -7.61
N VAL A 144 8.74 3.11 -7.12
CA VAL A 144 9.89 2.30 -7.52
C VAL A 144 9.72 1.86 -8.97
N GLU A 145 8.52 1.38 -9.30
CA GLU A 145 8.16 0.94 -10.64
C GLU A 145 7.16 1.91 -11.27
N GLY A 146 7.42 2.34 -12.49
CA GLY A 146 6.52 3.22 -13.24
C GLY A 146 6.74 4.72 -12.98
N PHE A 147 5.69 5.53 -13.17
CA PHE A 147 5.71 7.00 -13.03
C PHE A 147 4.73 7.45 -11.93
N PRO A 148 5.10 8.43 -11.11
CA PRO A 148 6.34 9.23 -11.10
C PRO A 148 7.51 8.49 -10.43
N GLY A 149 8.68 8.49 -11.06
CA GLY A 149 9.91 7.94 -10.46
C GLY A 149 10.67 8.96 -9.60
N LEU A 150 11.75 8.51 -8.94
CA LEU A 150 12.57 9.33 -8.06
C LEU A 150 13.15 10.58 -8.77
N ASP A 151 13.62 10.43 -10.00
CA ASP A 151 14.16 11.56 -10.79
C ASP A 151 13.16 12.70 -10.96
N TYR A 152 11.88 12.35 -11.14
CA TYR A 152 10.81 13.34 -11.23
C TYR A 152 10.61 14.07 -9.90
N VAL A 153 10.63 13.34 -8.80
CA VAL A 153 10.53 13.89 -7.44
C VAL A 153 11.71 14.83 -7.16
N ILE A 154 12.95 14.40 -7.44
CA ILE A 154 14.17 15.21 -7.24
C ILE A 154 14.11 16.56 -7.97
N ARG A 155 13.70 16.55 -9.26
CA ARG A 155 13.57 17.81 -10.02
C ARG A 155 12.62 18.78 -9.34
N ARG A 156 11.52 18.30 -8.77
CA ARG A 156 10.52 19.13 -8.09
C ARG A 156 10.99 19.63 -6.73
N LEU A 157 11.69 18.79 -5.97
CA LEU A 157 12.33 19.19 -4.71
C LEU A 157 13.33 20.34 -4.94
N LYS A 158 14.16 20.25 -6.00
CA LYS A 158 15.11 21.31 -6.37
C LYS A 158 14.42 22.60 -6.78
N LEU A 159 13.34 22.52 -7.55
CA LEU A 159 12.56 23.70 -7.96
C LEU A 159 11.92 24.45 -6.77
N ARG A 160 11.65 23.76 -5.68
CA ARG A 160 11.11 24.33 -4.44
C ARG A 160 12.19 24.63 -3.38
N GLU A 161 13.48 24.53 -3.75
CA GLU A 161 14.64 24.78 -2.90
C GLU A 161 14.63 23.99 -1.58
N ILE A 162 14.02 22.79 -1.60
CA ILE A 162 13.98 21.88 -0.46
C ILE A 162 15.40 21.50 -0.04
N LYS A 163 15.63 21.40 1.26
CA LYS A 163 16.91 21.02 1.86
C LYS A 163 16.83 19.71 2.63
N LYS A 164 15.70 19.46 3.29
CA LYS A 164 15.47 18.24 4.07
C LYS A 164 14.25 17.48 3.57
N VAL A 165 14.40 16.17 3.48
CA VAL A 165 13.37 15.24 2.99
C VAL A 165 13.10 14.18 4.05
N TYR A 166 11.87 14.08 4.46
CA TYR A 166 11.36 12.92 5.21
C TYR A 166 10.88 11.86 4.22
N LEU A 167 11.37 10.63 4.35
CA LEU A 167 11.05 9.51 3.47
C LEU A 167 10.20 8.49 4.20
N MET A 168 9.09 8.07 3.60
CA MET A 168 8.25 7.01 4.15
C MET A 168 7.69 6.11 3.04
N PRO A 169 7.61 4.78 3.24
CA PRO A 169 6.97 3.91 2.26
C PRO A 169 5.43 4.11 2.26
N LEU A 170 4.86 4.31 1.08
CA LEU A 170 3.43 4.23 0.81
C LEU A 170 3.09 2.78 0.43
N MET A 171 3.34 1.88 1.37
CA MET A 171 3.18 0.42 1.24
C MET A 171 2.63 -0.15 2.54
N VAL A 172 1.80 -1.19 2.46
CA VAL A 172 1.21 -1.82 3.66
C VAL A 172 2.30 -2.40 4.57
N VAL A 173 3.34 -2.98 3.98
CA VAL A 173 4.47 -3.55 4.72
C VAL A 173 5.75 -2.84 4.33
N ALA A 174 6.52 -2.36 5.32
CA ALA A 174 7.89 -1.90 5.12
C ALA A 174 8.82 -3.12 4.89
N GLY A 175 8.64 -3.77 3.73
CA GLY A 175 9.32 -4.98 3.32
C GLY A 175 10.65 -4.72 2.61
N ASP A 176 11.00 -5.62 1.67
CA ASP A 176 12.28 -5.55 0.95
C ASP A 176 12.46 -4.22 0.20
N HIS A 177 11.43 -3.71 -0.51
CA HIS A 177 11.48 -2.41 -1.20
C HIS A 177 11.73 -1.24 -0.23
N ALA A 178 11.04 -1.21 0.90
CA ALA A 178 11.26 -0.14 1.88
C ALA A 178 12.65 -0.23 2.54
N ARG A 179 13.20 -1.43 2.70
CA ARG A 179 14.49 -1.65 3.34
C ARG A 179 15.67 -1.52 2.39
N ASN A 180 15.51 -1.88 1.13
CA ASN A 180 16.56 -1.86 0.13
C ASN A 180 16.44 -0.60 -0.76
N ASP A 181 15.30 -0.42 -1.44
CA ASP A 181 15.16 0.64 -2.43
C ASP A 181 14.94 2.03 -1.80
N LEU A 182 14.30 2.09 -0.58
CA LEU A 182 14.15 3.39 0.10
C LEU A 182 15.30 3.66 1.06
N ALA A 183 15.62 2.73 1.99
CA ALA A 183 16.50 2.95 3.13
C ALA A 183 17.81 2.15 3.04
N GLY A 184 18.09 1.47 1.93
CA GLY A 184 19.28 0.66 1.73
C GLY A 184 20.55 1.49 1.67
N SER A 185 21.69 0.80 1.85
CA SER A 185 23.02 1.41 1.73
C SER A 185 23.56 1.42 0.28
N ASP A 186 22.84 0.80 -0.64
CA ASP A 186 23.22 0.72 -2.04
C ASP A 186 23.14 2.11 -2.71
N GLU A 187 23.96 2.37 -3.69
CA GLU A 187 24.07 3.67 -4.34
C GLU A 187 22.78 4.12 -5.03
N ASP A 188 21.94 3.17 -5.42
CA ASP A 188 20.66 3.38 -6.10
C ASP A 188 19.45 3.47 -5.14
N SER A 189 19.66 3.31 -3.83
CA SER A 189 18.58 3.56 -2.86
C SER A 189 18.15 5.02 -2.87
N TRP A 190 16.88 5.28 -2.59
CA TRP A 190 16.34 6.65 -2.57
C TRP A 190 17.07 7.55 -1.57
N ASP A 191 17.41 7.01 -0.41
CA ASP A 191 18.19 7.71 0.61
C ASP A 191 19.58 8.12 0.09
N SER A 192 20.31 7.17 -0.51
CA SER A 192 21.65 7.41 -1.06
C SER A 192 21.62 8.42 -2.22
N VAL A 193 20.68 8.26 -3.15
CA VAL A 193 20.52 9.16 -4.30
C VAL A 193 20.17 10.57 -3.83
N LEU A 194 19.22 10.74 -2.90
CA LEU A 194 18.83 12.05 -2.38
C LEU A 194 20.00 12.73 -1.63
N LYS A 195 20.77 11.99 -0.85
CA LYS A 195 22.00 12.53 -0.21
C LYS A 195 23.04 12.94 -1.22
N ALA A 196 23.26 12.16 -2.28
CA ALA A 196 24.18 12.52 -3.37
C ALA A 196 23.72 13.77 -4.12
N GLU A 197 22.41 14.01 -4.20
CA GLU A 197 21.80 15.21 -4.79
C GLU A 197 21.80 16.44 -3.84
N GLY A 198 22.33 16.27 -2.61
CA GLY A 198 22.54 17.33 -1.64
C GLY A 198 21.40 17.57 -0.65
N PHE A 199 20.46 16.64 -0.55
CA PHE A 199 19.39 16.71 0.46
C PHE A 199 19.82 16.08 1.79
N GLU A 200 19.38 16.65 2.90
CA GLU A 200 19.33 15.96 4.18
C GLU A 200 18.12 15.02 4.18
N THR A 201 18.28 13.79 4.63
CA THR A 201 17.20 12.81 4.65
C THR A 201 16.92 12.30 6.06
N GLU A 202 15.65 12.03 6.35
CA GLU A 202 15.19 11.33 7.54
C GLU A 202 14.19 10.25 7.13
N ILE A 203 14.44 9.01 7.56
CA ILE A 203 13.65 7.86 7.12
C ILE A 203 12.66 7.45 8.21
N LEU A 204 11.39 7.45 7.85
CA LEU A 204 10.29 6.90 8.66
C LEU A 204 9.97 5.49 8.14
N LEU A 205 10.74 4.51 8.57
CA LEU A 205 10.61 3.12 8.09
C LEU A 205 9.44 2.41 8.79
N LYS A 206 8.23 2.80 8.45
CA LYS A 206 6.98 2.26 8.98
C LYS A 206 6.05 1.88 7.84
N GLY A 207 5.54 0.65 7.85
CA GLY A 207 4.52 0.23 6.89
C GLY A 207 3.15 0.80 7.25
N MET A 208 2.33 1.10 6.26
CA MET A 208 0.97 1.62 6.49
C MET A 208 0.11 0.66 7.33
N GLY A 209 0.35 -0.65 7.24
CA GLY A 209 -0.32 -1.66 8.05
C GLY A 209 0.02 -1.62 9.55
N GLU A 210 1.04 -0.84 9.95
CA GLU A 210 1.41 -0.57 11.34
C GLU A 210 0.68 0.66 11.92
N ILE A 211 -0.17 1.31 11.09
CA ILE A 211 -0.96 2.49 11.46
C ILE A 211 -2.40 2.03 11.69
N ASP A 212 -2.87 2.08 12.93
CA ASP A 212 -4.20 1.61 13.33
C ASP A 212 -5.31 2.23 12.48
N ALA A 213 -5.22 3.53 12.18
CA ALA A 213 -6.20 4.22 11.37
C ALA A 213 -6.27 3.69 9.92
N VAL A 214 -5.17 3.19 9.35
CA VAL A 214 -5.17 2.52 8.04
C VAL A 214 -5.83 1.14 8.14
N ALA A 215 -5.55 0.40 9.22
CA ALA A 215 -6.20 -0.88 9.45
C ALA A 215 -7.73 -0.72 9.61
N GLU A 216 -8.17 0.36 10.29
CA GLU A 216 -9.59 0.70 10.41
C GLU A 216 -10.24 1.00 9.05
N LEU A 217 -9.56 1.69 8.13
CA LEU A 217 -10.07 1.92 6.78
C LEU A 217 -10.32 0.60 6.03
N PHE A 218 -9.43 -0.37 6.12
CA PHE A 218 -9.67 -1.68 5.53
C PHE A 218 -10.89 -2.40 6.16
N VAL A 219 -11.07 -2.26 7.47
CA VAL A 219 -12.26 -2.79 8.16
C VAL A 219 -13.53 -2.07 7.71
N GLU A 220 -13.49 -0.74 7.51
CA GLU A 220 -14.62 0.03 6.94
C GLU A 220 -14.98 -0.48 5.53
N HIS A 221 -13.98 -0.72 4.67
CA HIS A 221 -14.20 -1.24 3.32
C HIS A 221 -14.88 -2.62 3.34
N LEU A 222 -14.44 -3.51 4.23
CA LEU A 222 -15.06 -4.83 4.37
C LEU A 222 -16.51 -4.75 4.87
N ARG A 223 -16.77 -3.88 5.86
CA ARG A 223 -18.13 -3.62 6.36
C ARG A 223 -19.04 -3.00 5.30
N ALA A 224 -18.51 -2.17 4.41
CA ALA A 224 -19.26 -1.61 3.30
C ALA A 224 -19.65 -2.73 2.32
N ALA A 225 -18.69 -3.56 1.91
CA ALA A 225 -18.94 -4.70 1.02
C ALA A 225 -19.98 -5.68 1.58
N GLN A 226 -20.01 -5.91 2.89
CA GLN A 226 -21.01 -6.78 3.55
C GLN A 226 -22.43 -6.21 3.49
N LYS A 227 -22.59 -4.88 3.37
CA LYS A 227 -23.92 -4.22 3.37
C LYS A 227 -24.50 -4.06 1.97
N GLU A 228 -23.69 -4.19 0.92
CA GLU A 228 -24.10 -3.96 -0.48
C GLU A 228 -24.89 -5.13 -1.10
N ASN A 229 -25.18 -6.20 -0.36
CA ASN A 229 -25.96 -7.37 -0.79
C ASN A 229 -27.28 -7.52 -0.06
#